data_2cf23bd520c50ee6fbb19a04bd5bbd7d
#
_entry.id   2cf23bd520c50ee6fbb19a04bd5bbd7d
#
_cell.length_a   1.000
_cell.length_b   1.000
_cell.length_c   1.000
_cell.angle_alpha   90.00
_cell.angle_beta   90.00
_cell.angle_gamma   90.00
#
_symmetry.space_group_name_H-M   'P 1'
#
loop_
_entity.id
_entity.type
_entity.pdbx_description
1 polymer ?
#
loop_
_entity_poly.entity_id
_entity_poly.type
_entity_poly.pdbx_seq_one_letter_code
_entity_poly.pdbx_strand_id
1 'polypeptide(L)'
;MHCSPELMDLTRKLEILADAAKYDASCASSGAARKDSRDGKGIGSTGGMGICHSYTPDGRCVSLLKVLLTNACLYDCHYCINRRSSNVQRARFTPEEVAQLTLDFYKRNYIEGLFLSSGIVRSADHTMEQVIEVARQLREVHHFRGYIHLKTIPEASQALIDKAGRYADRISINIELPSQQSLDRLAPEKNLTNTKQAMHGIRQRIDESLAAKKEARQIVNRPRVKAPTFATGQSTQMIVGADDSTDALVLHRADELYREVRLRRVYYSGFSPIPEPSVLLPIKPPPLVREHRLYQADWLLRFYGFDVGELLPKEDPNLDLDLDPKLAWALRNRSVFPVDINRAPQEMLWRIPGLGTVNVARILAARRWSRLTLADLQRMRVNLKKVQPFIVAADHRPRIALLESPQLRQHFLPGPRQLELNFNALPAATAADAAMALSGQI
;
A
#
# COMPACT_ATOMS: atom_id res chain seq x y z
N MET A 1 -31.90 -23.99 1.89
CA MET A 1 -32.02 -24.00 0.43
C MET A 1 -30.63 -24.03 -0.17
N HIS A 2 -30.17 -25.20 -0.62
CA HIS A 2 -28.88 -25.37 -1.30
C HIS A 2 -29.09 -24.98 -2.77
N CYS A 3 -28.67 -23.80 -3.15
CA CYS A 3 -28.58 -23.42 -4.54
C CYS A 3 -27.32 -24.06 -5.11
N SER A 4 -27.47 -24.98 -6.05
CA SER A 4 -26.36 -25.64 -6.74
C SER A 4 -25.47 -24.60 -7.42
N PRO A 5 -24.14 -24.60 -7.20
CA PRO A 5 -23.24 -23.60 -7.74
C PRO A 5 -23.04 -23.65 -9.27
N GLU A 6 -23.58 -24.62 -9.95
CA GLU A 6 -23.33 -24.87 -11.38
C GLU A 6 -24.18 -24.05 -12.36
N LEU A 7 -25.17 -23.31 -11.89
CA LEU A 7 -26.11 -22.57 -12.75
C LEU A 7 -25.94 -21.05 -12.73
N MET A 8 -24.89 -20.53 -12.06
CA MET A 8 -24.69 -19.07 -12.03
C MET A 8 -23.97 -18.62 -13.29
N ASP A 9 -24.59 -17.68 -14.03
CA ASP A 9 -23.98 -17.03 -15.20
C ASP A 9 -22.65 -16.35 -14.86
N LEU A 10 -21.71 -16.38 -15.79
CA LEU A 10 -20.36 -15.84 -15.64
C LEU A 10 -20.36 -14.35 -15.29
N THR A 11 -21.30 -13.59 -15.87
CA THR A 11 -21.48 -12.16 -15.58
C THR A 11 -21.85 -11.93 -14.12
N ARG A 12 -22.77 -12.75 -13.60
CA ARG A 12 -23.19 -12.67 -12.21
C ARG A 12 -22.09 -13.09 -11.24
N LYS A 13 -21.30 -14.12 -11.58
CA LYS A 13 -20.09 -14.46 -10.80
C LYS A 13 -19.11 -13.29 -10.77
N LEU A 14 -18.88 -12.63 -11.91
CA LEU A 14 -17.97 -11.50 -12.00
C LEU A 14 -18.43 -10.31 -11.13
N GLU A 15 -19.72 -9.98 -11.16
CA GLU A 15 -20.27 -8.93 -10.29
C GLU A 15 -19.98 -9.20 -8.80
N ILE A 16 -20.27 -10.42 -8.33
CA ILE A 16 -20.10 -10.80 -6.93
C ILE A 16 -18.61 -10.81 -6.54
N LEU A 17 -17.76 -11.43 -7.35
CA LEU A 17 -16.36 -11.68 -7.01
C LEU A 17 -15.45 -10.46 -7.24
N ALA A 18 -15.82 -9.58 -8.16
CA ALA A 18 -15.15 -8.31 -8.33
C ALA A 18 -15.57 -7.30 -7.24
N ASP A 19 -16.86 -7.29 -6.83
CA ASP A 19 -17.31 -6.46 -5.72
C ASP A 19 -16.66 -6.91 -4.41
N ALA A 20 -16.59 -8.20 -4.14
CA ALA A 20 -15.90 -8.74 -2.98
C ALA A 20 -14.39 -8.40 -2.96
N ALA A 21 -13.75 -8.29 -4.13
CA ALA A 21 -12.33 -7.95 -4.25
C ALA A 21 -12.00 -6.48 -3.90
N LYS A 22 -12.97 -5.56 -3.88
CA LYS A 22 -12.73 -4.15 -3.52
C LYS A 22 -12.24 -3.96 -2.09
N TYR A 23 -12.61 -4.86 -1.18
CA TYR A 23 -12.18 -4.82 0.21
C TYR A 23 -10.73 -5.31 0.41
N ASP A 24 -10.09 -5.81 -0.63
CA ASP A 24 -8.68 -6.18 -0.63
C ASP A 24 -7.85 -4.99 -1.14
N ALA A 25 -7.34 -4.18 -0.24
CA ALA A 25 -6.81 -2.84 -0.52
C ALA A 25 -5.34 -2.82 -0.99
N SER A 26 -4.89 -3.80 -1.75
CA SER A 26 -3.52 -3.77 -2.30
C SER A 26 -3.33 -2.82 -3.50
N CYS A 27 -4.35 -2.04 -3.85
CA CYS A 27 -4.32 -1.08 -4.96
C CYS A 27 -4.90 0.27 -4.52
N ALA A 28 -4.25 1.35 -4.93
CA ALA A 28 -4.58 2.74 -4.58
C ALA A 28 -5.90 3.27 -5.19
N SER A 29 -6.71 2.44 -5.81
CA SER A 29 -8.00 2.84 -6.37
C SER A 29 -9.08 1.83 -6.02
N SER A 30 -9.80 2.09 -4.97
CA SER A 30 -11.12 1.52 -4.76
C SER A 30 -12.08 2.19 -5.74
N GLY A 31 -12.68 1.40 -6.61
CA GLY A 31 -13.64 1.69 -7.65
C GLY A 31 -14.27 3.08 -7.72
N ALA A 32 -14.32 3.63 -8.92
CA ALA A 32 -15.15 4.80 -9.20
C ALA A 32 -16.61 4.48 -8.89
N ALA A 33 -17.34 5.47 -8.37
CA ALA A 33 -18.78 5.34 -8.18
C ALA A 33 -19.44 4.93 -9.51
N ARG A 34 -20.39 3.98 -9.45
CA ARG A 34 -21.15 3.56 -10.61
C ARG A 34 -21.82 4.78 -11.26
N LYS A 35 -21.56 5.00 -12.54
CA LYS A 35 -22.21 6.02 -13.36
C LYS A 35 -22.92 5.31 -14.49
N ASP A 36 -24.15 5.70 -14.76
CA ASP A 36 -24.97 5.14 -15.82
C ASP A 36 -25.54 6.27 -16.68
N SER A 37 -25.33 6.21 -17.98
CA SER A 37 -25.84 7.21 -18.93
C SER A 37 -27.21 6.84 -19.53
N ARG A 38 -27.84 5.76 -19.04
CA ARG A 38 -29.18 5.36 -19.49
C ARG A 38 -30.28 6.37 -19.16
N ASP A 39 -29.98 7.33 -18.28
CA ASP A 39 -30.84 8.49 -18.00
C ASP A 39 -30.79 9.59 -19.07
N GLY A 40 -30.01 9.39 -20.15
CA GLY A 40 -29.89 10.33 -21.27
C GLY A 40 -29.02 11.57 -20.99
N LYS A 41 -28.36 11.66 -19.84
CA LYS A 41 -27.54 12.81 -19.44
C LYS A 41 -26.05 12.53 -19.57
N GLY A 42 -25.56 12.24 -20.75
CA GLY A 42 -24.14 12.04 -21.00
C GLY A 42 -23.83 10.81 -21.85
N ILE A 43 -22.55 10.56 -22.07
CA ILE A 43 -22.04 9.43 -22.85
C ILE A 43 -21.18 8.55 -21.93
N GLY A 44 -21.41 7.23 -22.02
CA GLY A 44 -20.64 6.22 -21.29
C GLY A 44 -21.19 5.87 -19.91
N SER A 45 -20.96 4.65 -19.50
CA SER A 45 -21.29 4.13 -18.17
C SER A 45 -20.06 3.46 -17.56
N THR A 46 -19.90 3.55 -16.22
CA THR A 46 -18.87 2.83 -15.49
C THR A 46 -19.52 1.84 -14.54
N GLY A 47 -19.21 0.56 -14.70
CA GLY A 47 -19.64 -0.49 -13.78
C GLY A 47 -18.96 -0.40 -12.40
N GLY A 48 -17.88 0.35 -12.29
CA GLY A 48 -17.13 0.54 -11.03
C GLY A 48 -16.46 -0.71 -10.47
N MET A 49 -16.38 -1.81 -11.23
CA MET A 49 -15.99 -3.11 -10.72
C MET A 49 -14.82 -3.74 -11.50
N GLY A 50 -13.96 -4.45 -10.78
CA GLY A 50 -13.03 -5.43 -11.33
C GLY A 50 -11.74 -4.91 -11.93
N ILE A 51 -11.57 -3.61 -12.20
CA ILE A 51 -10.32 -3.05 -12.71
C ILE A 51 -9.65 -2.22 -11.64
N CYS A 52 -8.42 -2.57 -11.30
CA CYS A 52 -7.57 -1.80 -10.39
C CYS A 52 -6.31 -1.31 -11.10
N HIS A 53 -5.68 -0.30 -10.53
CA HIS A 53 -4.43 0.24 -11.02
C HIS A 53 -3.29 -0.08 -10.05
N SER A 54 -2.19 -0.59 -10.58
CA SER A 54 -0.97 -0.87 -9.81
C SER A 54 0.21 -0.15 -10.46
N TYR A 55 1.14 0.32 -9.64
CA TYR A 55 2.35 0.97 -10.14
C TYR A 55 3.52 -0.01 -10.18
N THR A 56 4.18 -0.10 -11.32
CA THR A 56 5.42 -0.86 -11.48
C THR A 56 6.59 -0.09 -10.86
N PRO A 57 7.74 -0.73 -10.60
CA PRO A 57 8.91 -0.08 -10.01
C PRO A 57 9.46 1.11 -10.81
N ASP A 58 9.19 1.17 -12.10
CA ASP A 58 9.55 2.26 -13.01
C ASP A 58 8.52 3.40 -13.04
N GLY A 59 7.48 3.33 -12.19
CA GLY A 59 6.45 4.35 -12.07
C GLY A 59 5.30 4.26 -13.07
N ARG A 60 5.31 3.25 -13.96
CA ARG A 60 4.22 3.03 -14.93
C ARG A 60 2.97 2.50 -14.21
N CYS A 61 1.82 3.06 -14.55
CA CYS A 61 0.52 2.58 -14.11
C CYS A 61 0.08 1.39 -14.96
N VAL A 62 -0.31 0.28 -14.33
CA VAL A 62 -0.79 -0.95 -14.98
C VAL A 62 -2.23 -1.22 -14.54
N SER A 63 -3.12 -1.39 -15.50
CA SER A 63 -4.51 -1.77 -15.25
C SER A 63 -4.64 -3.28 -15.10
N LEU A 64 -5.28 -3.74 -14.02
CA LEU A 64 -5.39 -5.18 -13.71
C LEU A 64 -6.86 -5.57 -13.52
N LEU A 65 -7.24 -6.73 -14.04
CA LEU A 65 -8.46 -7.41 -13.62
C LEU A 65 -8.26 -7.92 -12.19
N LYS A 66 -8.98 -7.34 -11.23
CA LYS A 66 -8.91 -7.72 -9.81
C LYS A 66 -10.16 -8.49 -9.44
N VAL A 67 -9.99 -9.77 -9.16
CA VAL A 67 -11.09 -10.67 -8.81
C VAL A 67 -10.66 -11.66 -7.72
N LEU A 68 -11.66 -12.20 -7.03
CA LEU A 68 -11.51 -13.40 -6.21
C LEU A 68 -11.80 -14.65 -7.05
N LEU A 69 -11.03 -15.71 -6.85
CA LEU A 69 -11.39 -17.04 -7.38
C LEU A 69 -12.69 -17.54 -6.74
N THR A 70 -12.82 -17.28 -5.42
CA THR A 70 -14.07 -17.48 -4.68
C THR A 70 -14.14 -16.56 -3.49
N ASN A 71 -15.35 -16.15 -3.10
CA ASN A 71 -15.60 -15.43 -1.85
C ASN A 71 -16.16 -16.37 -0.74
N ALA A 72 -16.32 -17.67 -1.01
CA ALA A 72 -16.51 -18.65 0.04
C ALA A 72 -15.21 -18.83 0.81
N CYS A 73 -15.28 -18.81 2.15
CA CYS A 73 -14.11 -18.93 3.02
C CYS A 73 -14.43 -19.80 4.23
N LEU A 74 -13.44 -20.61 4.64
CA LEU A 74 -13.51 -21.40 5.89
C LEU A 74 -13.14 -20.57 7.11
N TYR A 75 -12.39 -19.45 6.92
CA TYR A 75 -11.94 -18.58 7.98
C TYR A 75 -12.99 -17.57 8.37
N ASP A 76 -12.98 -17.18 9.64
CA ASP A 76 -13.93 -16.24 10.20
C ASP A 76 -13.28 -14.92 10.65
N CYS A 77 -12.36 -14.41 9.82
CA CYS A 77 -11.71 -13.12 10.09
C CYS A 77 -12.75 -12.01 10.25
N HIS A 78 -12.90 -11.46 11.44
CA HIS A 78 -13.97 -10.52 11.81
C HIS A 78 -14.04 -9.29 10.90
N TYR A 79 -12.90 -8.79 10.42
CA TYR A 79 -12.82 -7.62 9.53
C TYR A 79 -13.14 -7.95 8.05
N CYS A 80 -13.34 -9.21 7.69
CA CYS A 80 -13.52 -9.63 6.31
C CYS A 80 -15.02 -9.79 5.96
N ILE A 81 -15.46 -9.12 4.89
CA ILE A 81 -16.83 -9.28 4.38
C ILE A 81 -17.13 -10.73 3.96
N ASN A 82 -16.08 -11.46 3.53
CA ASN A 82 -16.18 -12.83 3.05
C ASN A 82 -15.96 -13.90 4.15
N ARG A 83 -15.97 -13.51 5.42
CA ARG A 83 -15.83 -14.45 6.54
C ARG A 83 -16.92 -15.53 6.51
N ARG A 84 -16.62 -16.68 7.11
CA ARG A 84 -17.52 -17.83 7.12
C ARG A 84 -18.92 -17.49 7.62
N SER A 85 -19.01 -16.72 8.70
CA SER A 85 -20.28 -16.33 9.34
C SER A 85 -21.06 -15.24 8.62
N SER A 86 -20.53 -14.68 7.53
CA SER A 86 -21.21 -13.62 6.76
C SER A 86 -22.29 -14.20 5.81
N ASN A 87 -23.42 -13.49 5.72
CA ASN A 87 -24.55 -13.83 4.86
C ASN A 87 -24.43 -13.34 3.40
N VAL A 88 -23.24 -12.89 2.98
CA VAL A 88 -23.04 -12.41 1.60
C VAL A 88 -23.24 -13.52 0.58
N GLN A 89 -23.74 -13.14 -0.58
CA GLN A 89 -23.91 -14.07 -1.69
C GLN A 89 -22.54 -14.65 -2.08
N ARG A 90 -22.47 -15.99 -2.17
CA ARG A 90 -21.25 -16.73 -2.49
C ARG A 90 -21.19 -17.09 -3.96
N ALA A 91 -20.01 -16.96 -4.55
CA ALA A 91 -19.73 -17.40 -5.91
C ALA A 91 -18.34 -18.04 -5.98
N ARG A 92 -18.11 -18.80 -7.05
CA ARG A 92 -16.82 -19.40 -7.34
C ARG A 92 -16.61 -19.47 -8.84
N PHE A 93 -15.45 -19.05 -9.30
CA PHE A 93 -14.94 -19.35 -10.63
C PHE A 93 -14.21 -20.69 -10.65
N THR A 94 -14.21 -21.33 -11.82
CA THR A 94 -13.21 -22.35 -12.13
C THR A 94 -11.91 -21.67 -12.59
N PRO A 95 -10.75 -22.35 -12.52
CA PRO A 95 -9.51 -21.80 -13.08
C PRO A 95 -9.63 -21.41 -14.55
N GLU A 96 -10.36 -22.17 -15.35
CA GLU A 96 -10.61 -21.93 -16.77
C GLU A 96 -11.42 -20.65 -16.99
N GLU A 97 -12.46 -20.43 -16.18
CA GLU A 97 -13.28 -19.20 -16.25
C GLU A 97 -12.44 -17.95 -15.98
N VAL A 98 -11.56 -17.97 -14.97
CA VAL A 98 -10.68 -16.81 -14.67
C VAL A 98 -9.66 -16.60 -15.77
N ALA A 99 -9.06 -17.67 -16.30
CA ALA A 99 -8.10 -17.58 -17.40
C ALA A 99 -8.79 -16.99 -18.64
N GLN A 100 -9.96 -17.49 -19.02
CA GLN A 100 -10.73 -16.99 -20.16
C GLN A 100 -11.14 -15.52 -19.99
N LEU A 101 -11.69 -15.13 -18.82
CA LEU A 101 -12.03 -13.74 -18.50
C LEU A 101 -10.80 -12.83 -18.65
N THR A 102 -9.66 -13.23 -18.11
CA THR A 102 -8.41 -12.46 -18.21
C THR A 102 -8.03 -12.23 -19.67
N LEU A 103 -8.10 -13.27 -20.52
CA LEU A 103 -7.76 -13.17 -21.93
C LEU A 103 -8.74 -12.29 -22.70
N ASP A 104 -10.04 -12.39 -22.40
CA ASP A 104 -11.07 -11.61 -23.09
C ASP A 104 -10.95 -10.12 -22.75
N PHE A 105 -10.72 -9.77 -21.49
CA PHE A 105 -10.46 -8.38 -21.08
C PHE A 105 -9.15 -7.83 -21.66
N TYR A 106 -8.10 -8.66 -21.71
CA TYR A 106 -6.82 -8.30 -22.30
C TYR A 106 -6.92 -8.06 -23.81
N LYS A 107 -7.57 -8.97 -24.55
CA LYS A 107 -7.79 -8.83 -26.01
C LYS A 107 -8.58 -7.57 -26.35
N ARG A 108 -9.48 -7.15 -25.48
CA ARG A 108 -10.26 -5.89 -25.64
C ARG A 108 -9.50 -4.66 -25.15
N ASN A 109 -8.26 -4.81 -24.73
CA ASN A 109 -7.40 -3.74 -24.22
C ASN A 109 -7.95 -3.01 -22.97
N TYR A 110 -8.75 -3.70 -22.14
CA TYR A 110 -9.26 -3.16 -20.89
C TYR A 110 -8.28 -3.27 -19.74
N ILE A 111 -7.40 -4.27 -19.79
CA ILE A 111 -6.42 -4.58 -18.76
C ILE A 111 -5.07 -4.95 -19.37
N GLU A 112 -4.02 -4.81 -18.57
CA GLU A 112 -2.66 -5.26 -18.87
C GLU A 112 -2.30 -6.55 -18.10
N GLY A 113 -3.14 -6.99 -17.16
CA GLY A 113 -2.86 -8.16 -16.37
C GLY A 113 -3.95 -8.56 -15.40
N LEU A 114 -3.63 -9.54 -14.57
CA LEU A 114 -4.52 -10.15 -13.56
C LEU A 114 -3.97 -9.90 -12.15
N PHE A 115 -4.85 -9.51 -11.23
CA PHE A 115 -4.64 -9.62 -9.79
C PHE A 115 -5.65 -10.59 -9.20
N LEU A 116 -5.17 -11.76 -8.77
CA LEU A 116 -5.99 -12.85 -8.27
C LEU A 116 -5.77 -13.08 -6.78
N SER A 117 -6.87 -13.09 -6.04
CA SER A 117 -6.94 -13.53 -4.64
C SER A 117 -8.05 -14.59 -4.47
N SER A 118 -8.23 -15.11 -3.27
CA SER A 118 -9.28 -16.12 -3.00
C SER A 118 -9.68 -16.13 -1.53
N GLY A 119 -10.94 -16.44 -1.24
CA GLY A 119 -11.32 -17.07 0.01
C GLY A 119 -10.77 -18.50 0.07
N ILE A 120 -10.68 -19.07 1.26
CA ILE A 120 -10.09 -20.40 1.49
C ILE A 120 -11.18 -21.45 1.54
N VAL A 121 -11.11 -22.43 0.63
CA VAL A 121 -12.07 -23.55 0.55
C VAL A 121 -11.34 -24.87 0.72
N ARG A 122 -11.93 -25.81 1.45
CA ARG A 122 -11.39 -27.13 1.82
C ARG A 122 -10.12 -27.06 2.64
N SER A 123 -9.05 -26.50 2.11
CA SER A 123 -7.77 -26.25 2.78
C SER A 123 -7.00 -25.10 2.12
N ALA A 124 -5.97 -24.58 2.81
CA ALA A 124 -5.06 -23.59 2.26
C ALA A 124 -4.36 -24.12 1.00
N ASP A 125 -3.83 -25.35 1.06
CA ASP A 125 -3.15 -26.01 -0.07
C ASP A 125 -4.08 -26.21 -1.27
N HIS A 126 -5.27 -26.77 -1.06
CA HIS A 126 -6.24 -26.95 -2.14
C HIS A 126 -6.60 -25.64 -2.84
N THR A 127 -6.80 -24.57 -2.05
CA THR A 127 -7.12 -23.27 -2.62
C THR A 127 -5.92 -22.68 -3.39
N MET A 128 -4.72 -22.86 -2.85
CA MET A 128 -3.49 -22.39 -3.49
C MET A 128 -3.23 -23.14 -4.81
N GLU A 129 -3.51 -24.45 -4.88
CA GLU A 129 -3.45 -25.23 -6.12
C GLU A 129 -4.36 -24.64 -7.21
N GLN A 130 -5.59 -24.26 -6.86
CA GLN A 130 -6.52 -23.65 -7.83
C GLN A 130 -6.05 -22.28 -8.31
N VAL A 131 -5.50 -21.45 -7.41
CA VAL A 131 -4.90 -20.13 -7.75
C VAL A 131 -3.71 -20.31 -8.70
N ILE A 132 -2.85 -21.29 -8.41
CA ILE A 132 -1.70 -21.63 -9.26
C ILE A 132 -2.16 -22.14 -10.62
N GLU A 133 -3.20 -22.95 -10.68
CA GLU A 133 -3.71 -23.51 -11.92
C GLU A 133 -4.17 -22.41 -12.90
N VAL A 134 -4.84 -21.34 -12.40
CA VAL A 134 -5.14 -20.17 -13.24
C VAL A 134 -3.86 -19.58 -13.87
N ALA A 135 -2.84 -19.36 -13.05
CA ALA A 135 -1.60 -18.75 -13.54
C ALA A 135 -0.83 -19.68 -14.49
N ARG A 136 -0.85 -21.00 -14.22
CA ARG A 136 -0.28 -22.01 -15.10
C ARG A 136 -0.96 -22.01 -16.47
N GLN A 137 -2.30 -22.06 -16.51
CA GLN A 137 -3.06 -22.01 -17.75
C GLN A 137 -2.73 -20.77 -18.57
N LEU A 138 -2.74 -19.58 -17.92
CA LEU A 138 -2.36 -18.34 -18.59
C LEU A 138 -0.94 -18.43 -19.19
N ARG A 139 0.06 -18.92 -18.43
CA ARG A 139 1.46 -18.91 -18.86
C ARG A 139 1.79 -20.04 -19.83
N GLU A 140 1.33 -21.27 -19.56
CA GLU A 140 1.75 -22.46 -20.32
C GLU A 140 0.81 -22.80 -21.48
N VAL A 141 -0.52 -22.69 -21.27
CA VAL A 141 -1.49 -23.03 -22.31
C VAL A 141 -1.74 -21.86 -23.25
N HIS A 142 -1.98 -20.68 -22.68
CA HIS A 142 -2.34 -19.51 -23.49
C HIS A 142 -1.16 -18.59 -23.82
N HIS A 143 0.04 -18.90 -23.33
CA HIS A 143 1.26 -18.11 -23.54
C HIS A 143 1.10 -16.62 -23.20
N PHE A 144 0.25 -16.32 -22.21
CA PHE A 144 -0.03 -14.97 -21.76
C PHE A 144 1.20 -14.32 -21.17
N ARG A 145 1.58 -13.15 -21.67
CA ARG A 145 2.76 -12.40 -21.25
C ARG A 145 2.43 -11.13 -20.46
N GLY A 146 1.13 -10.87 -20.20
CA GLY A 146 0.69 -9.78 -19.35
C GLY A 146 1.08 -9.98 -17.89
N TYR A 147 0.88 -8.98 -17.08
CA TYR A 147 1.25 -8.97 -15.66
C TYR A 147 0.35 -9.91 -14.84
N ILE A 148 0.94 -10.73 -13.98
CA ILE A 148 0.21 -11.61 -13.05
C ILE A 148 0.66 -11.30 -11.62
N HIS A 149 -0.28 -10.86 -10.79
CA HIS A 149 -0.11 -10.69 -9.36
C HIS A 149 -0.98 -11.72 -8.62
N LEU A 150 -0.35 -12.58 -7.84
CA LEU A 150 -1.04 -13.56 -7.01
C LEU A 150 -0.97 -13.18 -5.54
N LYS A 151 -2.11 -13.18 -4.87
CA LYS A 151 -2.17 -13.14 -3.41
C LYS A 151 -2.13 -14.58 -2.91
N THR A 152 -1.03 -14.94 -2.25
CA THR A 152 -0.81 -16.28 -1.71
C THR A 152 -1.42 -16.41 -0.32
N ILE A 153 -1.68 -17.65 0.06
CA ILE A 153 -2.23 -18.02 1.37
C ILE A 153 -1.06 -18.39 2.27
N PRO A 154 -0.85 -17.69 3.41
CA PRO A 154 0.31 -17.92 4.27
C PRO A 154 0.41 -19.34 4.83
N GLU A 155 -0.74 -19.96 5.06
CA GLU A 155 -0.87 -21.31 5.63
C GLU A 155 -0.72 -22.44 4.59
N ALA A 156 -0.54 -22.11 3.30
CA ALA A 156 -0.23 -23.07 2.27
C ALA A 156 1.23 -23.56 2.37
N SER A 157 1.47 -24.78 1.89
CA SER A 157 2.81 -25.36 1.88
C SER A 157 3.78 -24.48 1.07
N GLN A 158 5.04 -24.39 1.55
CA GLN A 158 6.08 -23.60 0.90
C GLN A 158 6.30 -24.03 -0.56
N ALA A 159 6.13 -25.32 -0.88
CA ALA A 159 6.26 -25.84 -2.23
C ALA A 159 5.23 -25.22 -3.19
N LEU A 160 3.99 -25.02 -2.72
CA LEU A 160 2.94 -24.36 -3.49
C LEU A 160 3.20 -22.86 -3.64
N ILE A 161 3.65 -22.18 -2.57
CA ILE A 161 4.04 -20.77 -2.63
C ILE A 161 5.18 -20.58 -3.64
N ASP A 162 6.19 -21.46 -3.63
CA ASP A 162 7.30 -21.46 -4.59
C ASP A 162 6.80 -21.69 -6.03
N LYS A 163 5.85 -22.61 -6.22
CA LYS A 163 5.24 -22.87 -7.53
C LYS A 163 4.48 -21.65 -8.05
N ALA A 164 3.72 -20.95 -7.18
CA ALA A 164 3.06 -19.70 -7.54
C ALA A 164 4.04 -18.63 -8.03
N GLY A 165 5.19 -18.52 -7.35
CA GLY A 165 6.23 -17.56 -7.69
C GLY A 165 6.86 -17.77 -9.06
N ARG A 166 6.80 -18.99 -9.62
CA ARG A 166 7.29 -19.27 -10.98
C ARG A 166 6.40 -18.72 -12.08
N TYR A 167 5.09 -18.57 -11.80
CA TYR A 167 4.12 -18.07 -12.77
C TYR A 167 3.78 -16.58 -12.58
N ALA A 168 3.96 -16.05 -11.37
CA ALA A 168 3.63 -14.68 -11.03
C ALA A 168 4.79 -13.70 -11.31
N ASP A 169 4.46 -12.47 -11.69
CA ASP A 169 5.41 -11.35 -11.70
C ASP A 169 5.58 -10.77 -10.30
N ARG A 170 4.52 -10.82 -9.49
CA ARG A 170 4.48 -10.37 -8.10
C ARG A 170 3.65 -11.29 -7.23
N ILE A 171 4.11 -11.46 -6.00
CA ILE A 171 3.38 -12.16 -4.94
C ILE A 171 3.04 -11.17 -3.83
N SER A 172 1.86 -11.33 -3.22
CA SER A 172 1.55 -10.69 -1.95
C SER A 172 1.10 -11.71 -0.92
N ILE A 173 1.54 -11.51 0.30
CA ILE A 173 1.04 -12.18 1.50
C ILE A 173 0.62 -11.08 2.47
N ASN A 174 -0.63 -11.07 2.89
CA ASN A 174 -1.10 -10.09 3.84
C ASN A 174 -0.78 -10.50 5.27
N ILE A 175 -0.11 -9.61 6.00
CA ILE A 175 0.11 -9.77 7.43
C ILE A 175 -1.14 -9.40 8.25
N GLU A 176 -2.04 -8.63 7.64
CA GLU A 176 -3.35 -8.17 8.11
C GLU A 176 -3.29 -7.24 9.31
N LEU A 177 -2.75 -7.68 10.44
CA LEU A 177 -2.66 -6.92 11.70
C LEU A 177 -1.22 -6.91 12.23
N PRO A 178 -0.82 -5.90 13.01
CA PRO A 178 0.58 -5.72 13.38
C PRO A 178 1.07 -6.67 14.49
N SER A 179 0.17 -7.34 15.22
CA SER A 179 0.54 -8.22 16.34
C SER A 179 -0.19 -9.56 16.30
N GLN A 180 0.39 -10.59 16.94
CA GLN A 180 -0.30 -11.87 17.13
C GLN A 180 -1.54 -11.72 17.98
N GLN A 181 -1.49 -10.90 19.04
CA GLN A 181 -2.64 -10.64 19.91
C GLN A 181 -3.83 -10.07 19.13
N SER A 182 -3.58 -9.15 18.17
CA SER A 182 -4.63 -8.62 17.30
C SER A 182 -5.19 -9.71 16.38
N LEU A 183 -4.33 -10.61 15.86
CA LEU A 183 -4.76 -11.74 15.03
C LEU A 183 -5.60 -12.73 15.83
N ASP A 184 -5.16 -13.13 17.03
CA ASP A 184 -5.89 -14.07 17.89
C ASP A 184 -7.32 -13.58 18.17
N ARG A 185 -7.47 -12.26 18.31
CA ARG A 185 -8.77 -11.62 18.56
C ARG A 185 -9.65 -11.50 17.32
N LEU A 186 -9.07 -11.13 16.16
CA LEU A 186 -9.83 -10.74 14.97
C LEU A 186 -9.73 -11.70 13.78
N ALA A 187 -8.78 -12.61 13.78
CA ALA A 187 -8.54 -13.60 12.73
C ALA A 187 -7.84 -14.84 13.29
N PRO A 188 -8.52 -15.61 14.18
CA PRO A 188 -7.89 -16.65 15.01
C PRO A 188 -7.29 -17.81 14.19
N GLU A 189 -7.70 -17.97 12.93
CA GLU A 189 -7.10 -18.97 12.04
C GLU A 189 -5.77 -18.54 11.43
N LYS A 190 -5.34 -17.27 11.64
CA LYS A 190 -4.10 -16.72 11.08
C LYS A 190 -2.98 -16.65 12.12
N ASN A 191 -1.78 -16.98 11.68
CA ASN A 191 -0.59 -16.95 12.54
C ASN A 191 0.49 -16.02 11.96
N LEU A 192 0.93 -15.05 12.75
CA LEU A 192 1.93 -14.06 12.36
C LEU A 192 3.28 -14.70 12.02
N THR A 193 3.69 -15.69 12.81
CA THR A 193 4.98 -16.41 12.62
C THR A 193 4.97 -17.17 11.30
N ASN A 194 3.90 -17.90 11.01
CA ASN A 194 3.76 -18.64 9.74
C ASN A 194 3.76 -17.68 8.55
N THR A 195 3.05 -16.55 8.67
CA THR A 195 3.04 -15.51 7.63
C THR A 195 4.45 -14.97 7.38
N LYS A 196 5.20 -14.65 8.43
CA LYS A 196 6.58 -14.18 8.31
C LYS A 196 7.50 -15.25 7.70
N GLN A 197 7.38 -16.52 8.11
CA GLN A 197 8.15 -17.63 7.53
C GLN A 197 7.89 -17.77 6.03
N ALA A 198 6.63 -17.72 5.60
CA ALA A 198 6.28 -17.74 4.18
C ALA A 198 6.90 -16.55 3.41
N MET A 199 6.90 -15.36 4.01
CA MET A 199 7.53 -14.16 3.41
C MET A 199 9.04 -14.31 3.30
N HIS A 200 9.73 -14.92 4.29
CA HIS A 200 11.15 -15.24 4.23
C HIS A 200 11.47 -16.25 3.12
N GLY A 201 10.67 -17.31 3.00
CA GLY A 201 10.81 -18.27 1.91
C GLY A 201 10.71 -17.60 0.52
N ILE A 202 9.71 -16.73 0.31
CA ILE A 202 9.60 -15.96 -0.94
C ILE A 202 10.81 -15.06 -1.15
N ARG A 203 11.30 -14.39 -0.11
CA ARG A 203 12.49 -13.52 -0.21
C ARG A 203 13.72 -14.32 -0.68
N GLN A 204 13.97 -15.49 -0.07
CA GLN A 204 15.05 -16.36 -0.47
C GLN A 204 14.96 -16.74 -1.96
N ARG A 205 13.78 -17.15 -2.45
CA ARG A 205 13.57 -17.49 -3.86
C ARG A 205 13.78 -16.32 -4.82
N ILE A 206 13.38 -15.12 -4.40
CA ILE A 206 13.65 -13.89 -5.18
C ILE A 206 15.17 -13.67 -5.28
N ASP A 207 15.92 -13.81 -4.19
CA ASP A 207 17.37 -13.60 -4.18
C ASP A 207 18.09 -14.65 -5.02
N GLU A 208 17.71 -15.93 -4.90
CA GLU A 208 18.23 -17.03 -5.73
C GLU A 208 17.98 -16.75 -7.24
N SER A 209 16.77 -16.33 -7.61
CA SER A 209 16.44 -16.00 -8.99
C SER A 209 17.24 -14.79 -9.52
N LEU A 210 17.47 -13.79 -8.69
CA LEU A 210 18.29 -12.63 -9.07
C LEU A 210 19.76 -12.98 -9.24
N ALA A 211 20.31 -13.82 -8.35
CA ALA A 211 21.69 -14.34 -8.44
C ALA A 211 21.87 -15.15 -9.73
N ALA A 212 20.98 -16.10 -9.99
CA ALA A 212 21.04 -16.92 -11.22
C ALA A 212 20.94 -16.06 -12.50
N LYS A 213 20.11 -15.01 -12.51
CA LYS A 213 20.05 -14.07 -13.64
C LYS A 213 21.34 -13.26 -13.81
N LYS A 214 22.00 -12.89 -12.72
CA LYS A 214 23.29 -12.19 -12.76
C LYS A 214 24.40 -13.09 -13.32
N GLU A 215 24.47 -14.32 -12.84
CA GLU A 215 25.43 -15.33 -13.35
C GLU A 215 25.20 -15.64 -14.83
N ALA A 216 23.95 -15.88 -15.24
CA ALA A 216 23.63 -16.13 -16.65
C ALA A 216 24.01 -14.98 -17.61
N ARG A 217 24.08 -13.74 -17.11
CA ARG A 217 24.53 -12.58 -17.88
C ARG A 217 26.06 -12.49 -18.02
N GLN A 218 26.81 -13.10 -17.12
CA GLN A 218 28.27 -13.04 -17.08
C GLN A 218 28.93 -14.13 -17.99
N ILE A 219 28.18 -15.16 -18.36
CA ILE A 219 28.67 -16.25 -19.20
C ILE A 219 28.56 -15.85 -20.66
N VAL A 220 29.67 -15.42 -21.28
CA VAL A 220 29.73 -14.82 -22.62
C VAL A 220 29.64 -15.87 -23.76
N ASN A 221 29.96 -17.16 -23.52
CA ASN A 221 30.15 -18.18 -24.57
C ASN A 221 29.35 -19.48 -24.38
N ARG A 222 28.21 -19.47 -23.74
CA ARG A 222 27.33 -20.66 -23.68
C ARG A 222 25.94 -20.37 -24.24
N PRO A 223 25.24 -21.39 -24.81
CA PRO A 223 23.86 -21.24 -25.18
C PRO A 223 23.08 -20.69 -23.99
N ARG A 224 22.28 -19.66 -24.21
CA ARG A 224 21.52 -18.97 -23.16
C ARG A 224 20.62 -19.98 -22.40
N VAL A 225 21.15 -20.55 -21.33
CA VAL A 225 20.32 -21.29 -20.36
C VAL A 225 19.36 -20.27 -19.74
N LYS A 226 18.08 -20.49 -19.96
CA LYS A 226 17.03 -19.63 -19.42
C LYS A 226 17.07 -19.74 -17.90
N ALA A 227 17.54 -18.69 -17.21
CA ALA A 227 17.56 -18.67 -15.76
C ALA A 227 16.14 -18.92 -15.20
N PRO A 228 15.99 -19.63 -14.08
CA PRO A 228 14.69 -19.85 -13.47
C PRO A 228 13.97 -18.53 -13.24
N THR A 229 12.74 -18.42 -13.71
CA THR A 229 11.93 -17.23 -13.47
C THR A 229 11.22 -17.38 -12.14
N PHE A 230 11.30 -16.35 -11.32
CA PHE A 230 10.51 -16.20 -10.09
C PHE A 230 10.01 -14.76 -10.00
N ALA A 231 8.94 -14.54 -9.25
CA ALA A 231 8.38 -13.22 -8.99
C ALA A 231 9.49 -12.21 -8.62
N THR A 232 9.39 -10.98 -9.12
CA THR A 232 10.44 -9.96 -8.93
C THR A 232 10.29 -9.18 -7.63
N GLY A 233 9.22 -9.42 -6.88
CA GLY A 233 8.97 -8.75 -5.60
C GLY A 233 7.79 -9.33 -4.85
N GLN A 234 7.79 -9.06 -3.55
CA GLN A 234 6.66 -9.34 -2.68
C GLN A 234 6.16 -8.06 -2.02
N SER A 235 4.91 -8.10 -1.57
CA SER A 235 4.26 -7.03 -0.81
C SER A 235 3.33 -7.58 0.24
N THR A 236 2.99 -6.74 1.21
CA THR A 236 2.02 -7.05 2.26
C THR A 236 1.09 -5.87 2.48
N GLN A 237 0.00 -6.14 3.22
CA GLN A 237 -0.97 -5.14 3.64
C GLN A 237 -1.24 -5.30 5.13
N MET A 238 -1.42 -4.16 5.80
CA MET A 238 -1.94 -4.07 7.16
C MET A 238 -3.23 -3.26 7.19
N ILE A 239 -4.20 -3.75 7.95
CA ILE A 239 -5.45 -3.05 8.24
C ILE A 239 -5.22 -2.15 9.44
N VAL A 240 -5.63 -0.90 9.32
CA VAL A 240 -5.44 0.13 10.34
C VAL A 240 -6.78 0.51 10.95
N GLY A 241 -6.84 0.53 12.28
CA GLY A 241 -8.05 0.94 12.99
C GLY A 241 -9.16 -0.12 13.03
N ALA A 242 -8.85 -1.39 12.79
CA ALA A 242 -9.74 -2.51 13.11
C ALA A 242 -9.66 -2.88 14.60
N ASP A 243 -8.58 -2.49 15.27
CA ASP A 243 -8.35 -2.65 16.70
C ASP A 243 -7.65 -1.41 17.30
N ASP A 244 -7.26 -1.50 18.56
CA ASP A 244 -6.59 -0.42 19.31
C ASP A 244 -5.08 -0.32 19.04
N SER A 245 -4.57 -0.99 17.99
CA SER A 245 -3.17 -0.92 17.62
C SER A 245 -2.73 0.50 17.34
N THR A 246 -1.65 0.92 18.01
CA THR A 246 -1.06 2.24 17.83
C THR A 246 -0.32 2.35 16.50
N ASP A 247 -0.16 3.59 16.00
CA ASP A 247 0.61 3.83 14.78
C ASP A 247 2.09 3.44 14.95
N ALA A 248 2.64 3.58 16.15
CA ALA A 248 3.99 3.10 16.48
C ALA A 248 4.11 1.58 16.26
N LEU A 249 3.15 0.79 16.75
CA LEU A 249 3.16 -0.66 16.57
C LEU A 249 3.07 -1.05 15.08
N VAL A 250 2.20 -0.36 14.32
CA VAL A 250 2.05 -0.55 12.88
C VAL A 250 3.37 -0.26 12.15
N LEU A 251 4.01 0.88 12.46
CA LEU A 251 5.27 1.29 11.83
C LEU A 251 6.46 0.43 12.26
N HIS A 252 6.53 -0.01 13.53
CA HIS A 252 7.55 -0.98 13.97
C HIS A 252 7.43 -2.29 13.21
N ARG A 253 6.21 -2.79 13.00
CA ARG A 253 5.99 -3.99 12.18
C ARG A 253 6.41 -3.78 10.74
N ALA A 254 6.11 -2.63 10.15
CA ALA A 254 6.53 -2.31 8.79
C ALA A 254 8.05 -2.22 8.66
N ASP A 255 8.73 -1.56 9.59
CA ASP A 255 10.19 -1.43 9.62
C ASP A 255 10.89 -2.79 9.78
N GLU A 256 10.38 -3.65 10.65
CA GLU A 256 10.84 -5.04 10.79
C GLU A 256 10.77 -5.78 9.43
N LEU A 257 9.64 -5.70 8.73
CA LEU A 257 9.46 -6.34 7.44
C LEU A 257 10.37 -5.76 6.34
N TYR A 258 10.67 -4.45 6.39
CA TYR A 258 11.63 -3.84 5.48
C TYR A 258 13.05 -4.37 5.71
N ARG A 259 13.45 -4.55 6.97
CA ARG A 259 14.78 -5.04 7.33
C ARG A 259 14.92 -6.55 7.07
N GLU A 260 13.97 -7.36 7.52
CA GLU A 260 14.05 -8.83 7.48
C GLU A 260 13.79 -9.42 6.11
N VAL A 261 12.68 -9.02 5.46
CA VAL A 261 12.27 -9.60 4.17
C VAL A 261 12.44 -8.66 2.99
N ARG A 262 13.06 -7.50 3.21
CA ARG A 262 13.39 -6.50 2.18
C ARG A 262 12.18 -6.15 1.31
N LEU A 263 11.03 -5.94 1.93
CA LEU A 263 9.85 -5.47 1.21
C LEU A 263 10.15 -4.12 0.54
N ARG A 264 9.55 -3.90 -0.61
CA ARG A 264 9.60 -2.58 -1.25
C ARG A 264 8.53 -1.64 -0.73
N ARG A 265 7.40 -2.19 -0.27
CA ARG A 265 6.27 -1.43 0.25
C ARG A 265 5.38 -2.30 1.12
N VAL A 266 4.93 -1.73 2.23
CA VAL A 266 3.79 -2.16 3.02
C VAL A 266 2.60 -1.30 2.62
N TYR A 267 1.43 -1.90 2.42
CA TYR A 267 0.19 -1.18 2.17
C TYR A 267 -0.57 -1.04 3.47
N TYR A 268 -0.99 0.17 3.77
CA TYR A 268 -1.86 0.50 4.90
C TYR A 268 -3.27 0.72 4.35
N SER A 269 -4.26 0.09 4.93
CA SER A 269 -5.66 0.32 4.57
C SER A 269 -6.49 0.57 5.81
N GLY A 270 -7.18 1.69 5.84
CA GLY A 270 -8.14 1.97 6.90
C GLY A 270 -9.21 0.88 6.92
N PHE A 271 -9.55 0.41 8.12
CA PHE A 271 -10.68 -0.50 8.30
C PHE A 271 -11.95 0.12 7.71
N SER A 272 -12.65 -0.65 6.89
CA SER A 272 -13.94 -0.26 6.33
C SER A 272 -15.03 -1.07 7.02
N PRO A 273 -16.02 -0.42 7.65
CA PRO A 273 -17.16 -1.13 8.24
C PRO A 273 -17.84 -2.02 7.19
N ILE A 274 -18.13 -3.24 7.59
CA ILE A 274 -18.79 -4.25 6.77
C ILE A 274 -20.22 -4.48 7.23
N PRO A 275 -21.12 -4.94 6.37
CA PRO A 275 -22.46 -5.38 6.80
C PRO A 275 -22.36 -6.45 7.90
N GLU A 276 -23.25 -6.40 8.87
CA GLU A 276 -23.28 -7.33 10.02
C GLU A 276 -21.93 -7.43 10.75
N PRO A 277 -21.39 -6.30 11.26
CA PRO A 277 -20.07 -6.29 11.87
C PRO A 277 -20.07 -7.11 13.17
N SER A 278 -18.93 -7.74 13.45
CA SER A 278 -18.68 -8.32 14.78
C SER A 278 -18.65 -7.22 15.84
N VAL A 279 -19.12 -7.52 17.04
CA VAL A 279 -19.03 -6.64 18.21
C VAL A 279 -17.58 -6.29 18.61
N LEU A 280 -16.61 -7.03 18.11
CA LEU A 280 -15.19 -6.79 18.34
C LEU A 280 -14.61 -5.68 17.47
N LEU A 281 -15.35 -5.23 16.45
CA LEU A 281 -14.89 -4.22 15.50
C LEU A 281 -15.44 -2.83 15.84
N PRO A 282 -14.71 -1.76 15.52
CA PRO A 282 -15.21 -0.41 15.68
C PRO A 282 -16.41 -0.15 14.74
N ILE A 283 -17.35 0.64 15.21
CA ILE A 283 -18.56 1.01 14.45
C ILE A 283 -18.21 1.96 13.28
N LYS A 284 -17.17 2.79 13.47
CA LYS A 284 -16.76 3.82 12.51
C LYS A 284 -15.39 3.49 11.90
N PRO A 285 -15.17 3.83 10.63
CA PRO A 285 -13.83 3.72 10.03
C PRO A 285 -12.87 4.71 10.71
N PRO A 286 -11.57 4.40 10.74
CA PRO A 286 -10.56 5.40 11.10
C PRO A 286 -10.61 6.58 10.13
N PRO A 287 -10.22 7.80 10.56
CA PRO A 287 -10.10 8.92 9.64
C PRO A 287 -9.13 8.58 8.48
N LEU A 288 -9.51 8.89 7.24
CA LEU A 288 -8.66 8.62 6.06
C LEU A 288 -7.29 9.30 6.18
N VAL A 289 -7.21 10.43 6.86
CA VAL A 289 -5.96 11.13 7.13
C VAL A 289 -4.96 10.27 7.93
N ARG A 290 -5.42 9.35 8.80
CA ARG A 290 -4.53 8.42 9.52
C ARG A 290 -3.77 7.50 8.57
N GLU A 291 -4.44 6.97 7.56
CA GLU A 291 -3.80 6.17 6.50
C GLU A 291 -2.73 6.98 5.76
N HIS A 292 -3.07 8.23 5.38
CA HIS A 292 -2.12 9.12 4.73
C HIS A 292 -0.91 9.45 5.62
N ARG A 293 -1.12 9.69 6.92
CA ARG A 293 -0.02 9.92 7.87
C ARG A 293 0.90 8.72 8.01
N LEU A 294 0.35 7.51 8.02
CA LEU A 294 1.14 6.27 8.02
C LEU A 294 2.00 6.15 6.76
N TYR A 295 1.45 6.42 5.57
CA TYR A 295 2.26 6.45 4.34
C TYR A 295 3.35 7.52 4.38
N GLN A 296 3.07 8.70 4.92
CA GLN A 296 4.07 9.76 5.09
C GLN A 296 5.19 9.31 6.05
N ALA A 297 4.85 8.75 7.21
CA ALA A 297 5.82 8.22 8.16
C ALA A 297 6.65 7.07 7.56
N ASP A 298 6.00 6.14 6.84
CA ASP A 298 6.67 5.06 6.11
C ASP A 298 7.74 5.58 5.13
N TRP A 299 7.44 6.67 4.40
CA TRP A 299 8.44 7.32 3.56
C TRP A 299 9.61 7.89 4.34
N LEU A 300 9.37 8.48 5.52
CA LEU A 300 10.43 9.01 6.39
C LEU A 300 11.36 7.90 6.87
N LEU A 301 10.81 6.73 7.24
CA LEU A 301 11.61 5.56 7.63
C LEU A 301 12.48 5.07 6.49
N ARG A 302 11.91 4.90 5.29
CA ARG A 302 12.61 4.25 4.17
C ARG A 302 13.60 5.14 3.44
N PHE A 303 13.36 6.45 3.38
CA PHE A 303 14.12 7.34 2.48
C PHE A 303 14.78 8.53 3.17
N TYR A 304 14.42 8.83 4.41
CA TYR A 304 14.94 10.00 5.14
C TYR A 304 15.75 9.61 6.39
N GLY A 305 15.92 8.30 6.63
CA GLY A 305 16.70 7.81 7.76
C GLY A 305 16.14 8.19 9.13
N PHE A 306 14.79 8.24 9.25
CA PHE A 306 14.13 8.34 10.54
C PHE A 306 13.95 6.95 11.16
N ASP A 307 13.96 6.88 12.48
CA ASP A 307 13.54 5.72 13.25
C ASP A 307 12.12 5.88 13.76
N VAL A 308 11.43 4.75 14.01
CA VAL A 308 10.05 4.77 14.51
C VAL A 308 9.98 5.48 15.88
N GLY A 309 10.92 5.18 16.80
CA GLY A 309 10.97 5.83 18.11
C GLY A 309 11.28 7.32 18.06
N GLU A 310 11.96 7.79 16.99
CA GLU A 310 12.18 9.22 16.73
C GLU A 310 10.88 9.91 16.30
N LEU A 311 10.09 9.26 15.44
CA LEU A 311 8.83 9.78 14.95
C LEU A 311 7.71 9.70 16.01
N LEU A 312 7.66 8.62 16.77
CA LEU A 312 6.60 8.31 17.73
C LEU A 312 7.23 7.87 19.06
N PRO A 313 7.42 8.79 20.00
CA PRO A 313 7.89 8.46 21.34
C PRO A 313 6.83 7.63 22.07
N LYS A 314 7.24 6.91 23.12
CA LYS A 314 6.37 6.00 23.87
C LYS A 314 5.16 6.71 24.49
N GLU A 315 5.32 7.97 24.87
CA GLU A 315 4.30 8.82 25.48
C GLU A 315 3.23 9.27 24.48
N ASP A 316 3.58 9.31 23.17
CA ASP A 316 2.69 9.71 22.08
C ASP A 316 2.84 8.75 20.89
N PRO A 317 2.25 7.54 20.99
CA PRO A 317 2.45 6.46 20.04
C PRO A 317 1.63 6.57 18.76
N ASN A 318 0.86 7.65 18.58
CA ASN A 318 0.02 7.87 17.42
C ASN A 318 0.45 9.11 16.63
N LEU A 319 0.26 9.05 15.31
CA LEU A 319 0.58 10.16 14.41
C LEU A 319 -0.41 11.31 14.58
N ASP A 320 0.13 12.53 14.54
CA ASP A 320 -0.68 13.74 14.52
C ASP A 320 -1.55 13.76 13.24
N LEU A 321 -2.85 13.93 13.40
CA LEU A 321 -3.78 13.97 12.28
C LEU A 321 -3.78 15.33 11.57
N ASP A 322 -3.48 16.42 12.27
CA ASP A 322 -3.49 17.77 11.70
C ASP A 322 -2.18 18.09 10.97
N LEU A 323 -1.05 17.57 11.45
CA LEU A 323 0.27 17.86 10.94
C LEU A 323 0.88 16.63 10.25
N ASP A 324 1.71 16.85 9.23
CA ASP A 324 2.51 15.77 8.68
C ASP A 324 3.57 15.29 9.70
N PRO A 325 3.99 13.99 9.63
CA PRO A 325 4.88 13.42 10.65
C PRO A 325 6.22 14.13 10.78
N LYS A 326 6.79 14.66 9.69
CA LYS A 326 8.06 15.38 9.73
C LYS A 326 7.94 16.74 10.42
N LEU A 327 6.86 17.46 10.16
CA LEU A 327 6.56 18.71 10.83
C LEU A 327 6.26 18.48 12.32
N ALA A 328 5.47 17.46 12.65
CA ALA A 328 5.19 17.08 14.03
C ALA A 328 6.49 16.76 14.80
N TRP A 329 7.40 16.01 14.17
CA TRP A 329 8.73 15.74 14.72
C TRP A 329 9.53 17.03 14.93
N ALA A 330 9.58 17.92 13.96
CA ALA A 330 10.33 19.18 14.05
C ALA A 330 9.80 20.07 15.18
N LEU A 331 8.49 20.10 15.41
CA LEU A 331 7.89 20.86 16.51
C LEU A 331 8.21 20.28 17.90
N ARG A 332 8.49 18.99 18.01
CA ARG A 332 8.99 18.36 19.24
C ARG A 332 10.49 18.57 19.43
N ASN A 333 11.25 18.69 18.34
CA ASN A 333 12.71 18.77 18.33
C ASN A 333 13.21 20.17 17.92
N ARG A 334 12.61 21.23 18.47
CA ARG A 334 12.89 22.63 18.06
C ARG A 334 14.34 23.04 18.26
N SER A 335 15.04 22.46 19.24
CA SER A 335 16.46 22.74 19.53
C SER A 335 17.41 22.35 18.38
N VAL A 336 16.96 21.48 17.45
CA VAL A 336 17.72 21.12 16.24
C VAL A 336 17.74 22.27 15.23
N PHE A 337 16.81 23.21 15.33
CA PHE A 337 16.62 24.30 14.38
C PHE A 337 17.07 25.67 14.93
N PRO A 338 17.42 26.61 14.06
CA PRO A 338 17.41 26.56 12.60
C PRO A 338 18.65 25.88 12.00
N VAL A 339 18.46 25.22 10.84
CA VAL A 339 19.52 24.53 10.10
C VAL A 339 20.03 25.36 8.95
N ASP A 340 21.37 25.59 8.86
CA ASP A 340 22.00 26.30 7.74
C ASP A 340 22.04 25.41 6.49
N ILE A 341 21.23 25.72 5.47
CA ILE A 341 21.13 24.95 4.21
C ILE A 341 22.43 24.92 3.42
N ASN A 342 23.31 25.91 3.62
CA ASN A 342 24.58 26.01 2.93
C ASN A 342 25.70 25.18 3.57
N ARG A 343 25.52 24.72 4.83
CA ARG A 343 26.58 24.04 5.59
C ARG A 343 26.16 22.66 6.12
N ALA A 344 24.88 22.49 6.46
CA ALA A 344 24.39 21.31 7.13
C ALA A 344 24.63 20.02 6.30
N PRO A 345 24.90 18.88 6.93
CA PRO A 345 24.98 17.58 6.26
C PRO A 345 23.60 17.16 5.73
N GLN A 346 23.59 16.20 4.82
CA GLN A 346 22.40 15.73 4.12
C GLN A 346 21.30 15.26 5.09
N GLU A 347 21.70 14.54 6.13
CA GLU A 347 20.81 13.97 7.16
C GLU A 347 20.03 15.06 7.89
N MET A 348 20.70 16.19 8.17
CA MET A 348 20.06 17.35 8.79
C MET A 348 19.11 18.07 7.83
N LEU A 349 19.46 18.16 6.55
CA LEU A 349 18.57 18.73 5.53
C LEU A 349 17.30 17.88 5.36
N TRP A 350 17.40 16.58 5.47
CA TRP A 350 16.23 15.67 5.46
C TRP A 350 15.29 15.88 6.64
N ARG A 351 15.76 16.42 7.76
CA ARG A 351 14.94 16.72 8.94
C ARG A 351 14.11 18.00 8.79
N ILE A 352 14.43 18.86 7.83
CA ILE A 352 13.71 20.13 7.63
C ILE A 352 12.33 19.88 7.04
N PRO A 353 11.23 20.33 7.69
CA PRO A 353 9.88 20.23 7.15
C PRO A 353 9.77 20.92 5.78
N GLY A 354 9.11 20.27 4.82
CA GLY A 354 8.94 20.82 3.48
C GLY A 354 10.11 20.60 2.51
N LEU A 355 11.22 19.98 2.96
CA LEU A 355 12.32 19.57 2.07
C LEU A 355 12.25 18.08 1.78
N GLY A 356 11.89 17.72 0.54
CA GLY A 356 11.93 16.34 0.03
C GLY A 356 13.33 15.93 -0.42
N THR A 357 13.56 14.64 -0.61
CA THR A 357 14.86 14.07 -1.05
C THR A 357 15.38 14.71 -2.34
N VAL A 358 14.49 15.00 -3.30
CA VAL A 358 14.82 15.66 -4.56
C VAL A 358 15.34 17.08 -4.33
N ASN A 359 14.66 17.87 -3.48
CA ASN A 359 15.08 19.23 -3.19
C ASN A 359 16.38 19.26 -2.38
N VAL A 360 16.57 18.34 -1.44
CA VAL A 360 17.83 18.20 -0.71
C VAL A 360 18.98 17.88 -1.69
N ALA A 361 18.80 16.96 -2.64
CA ALA A 361 19.80 16.66 -3.66
C ALA A 361 20.14 17.91 -4.52
N ARG A 362 19.13 18.71 -4.90
CA ARG A 362 19.34 19.98 -5.62
C ARG A 362 20.11 21.01 -4.78
N ILE A 363 19.78 21.17 -3.50
CA ILE A 363 20.49 22.04 -2.55
C ILE A 363 21.95 21.61 -2.45
N LEU A 364 22.22 20.31 -2.25
CA LEU A 364 23.58 19.78 -2.14
C LEU A 364 24.41 20.00 -3.41
N ALA A 365 23.80 19.90 -4.58
CA ALA A 365 24.46 20.17 -5.85
C ALA A 365 24.74 21.66 -6.06
N ALA A 366 23.74 22.51 -5.82
CA ALA A 366 23.82 23.95 -6.11
C ALA A 366 24.74 24.71 -5.15
N ARG A 367 24.75 24.36 -3.85
CA ARG A 367 25.57 25.02 -2.83
C ARG A 367 27.09 24.86 -3.03
N ARG A 368 27.51 23.94 -3.92
CA ARG A 368 28.94 23.80 -4.31
C ARG A 368 29.46 25.00 -5.11
N TRP A 369 28.54 25.70 -5.78
CA TRP A 369 28.88 26.78 -6.70
C TRP A 369 28.61 28.16 -6.11
N SER A 370 27.56 28.30 -5.31
CA SER A 370 27.21 29.59 -4.69
C SER A 370 26.45 29.37 -3.38
N ARG A 371 26.49 30.38 -2.49
CA ARG A 371 25.63 30.37 -1.30
C ARG A 371 24.18 30.58 -1.71
N LEU A 372 23.31 29.65 -1.28
CA LEU A 372 21.90 29.66 -1.63
C LEU A 372 21.10 30.66 -0.83
N THR A 373 20.19 31.34 -1.51
CA THR A 373 19.23 32.31 -1.00
C THR A 373 17.81 31.71 -0.96
N LEU A 374 16.85 32.43 -0.36
CA LEU A 374 15.43 32.04 -0.44
C LEU A 374 14.91 32.05 -1.88
N ALA A 375 15.39 32.97 -2.72
CA ALA A 375 15.02 33.02 -4.14
C ALA A 375 15.47 31.75 -4.88
N ASP A 376 16.63 31.18 -4.55
CA ASP A 376 17.10 29.93 -5.13
C ASP A 376 16.22 28.75 -4.70
N LEU A 377 15.82 28.68 -3.43
CA LEU A 377 14.88 27.68 -2.94
C LEU A 377 13.52 27.79 -3.64
N GLN A 378 13.04 29.00 -3.90
CA GLN A 378 11.80 29.23 -4.64
C GLN A 378 11.90 28.72 -6.09
N ARG A 379 13.03 28.97 -6.78
CA ARG A 379 13.30 28.40 -8.12
C ARG A 379 13.33 26.86 -8.11
N MET A 380 13.78 26.26 -7.00
CA MET A 380 13.75 24.81 -6.79
C MET A 380 12.33 24.29 -6.45
N ARG A 381 11.31 25.16 -6.42
CA ARG A 381 9.92 24.85 -6.06
C ARG A 381 9.76 24.35 -4.62
N VAL A 382 10.59 24.86 -3.70
CA VAL A 382 10.44 24.62 -2.25
C VAL A 382 9.29 25.47 -1.71
N ASN A 383 8.45 24.86 -0.85
CA ASN A 383 7.40 25.61 -0.15
C ASN A 383 8.02 26.46 0.97
N LEU A 384 8.30 27.74 0.67
CA LEU A 384 8.96 28.65 1.60
C LEU A 384 8.18 28.85 2.90
N LYS A 385 6.84 28.87 2.87
CA LYS A 385 6.02 29.04 4.09
C LYS A 385 6.29 27.93 5.11
N LYS A 386 6.56 26.71 4.62
CA LYS A 386 6.82 25.56 5.47
C LYS A 386 8.27 25.51 5.96
N VAL A 387 9.21 25.95 5.14
CA VAL A 387 10.66 25.80 5.37
C VAL A 387 11.27 26.95 6.16
N GLN A 388 10.88 28.21 5.88
CA GLN A 388 11.47 29.41 6.44
C GLN A 388 11.67 29.42 7.96
N PRO A 389 10.73 28.94 8.80
CA PRO A 389 10.94 28.95 10.25
C PRO A 389 12.09 28.05 10.72
N PHE A 390 12.53 27.10 9.90
CA PHE A 390 13.46 26.04 10.28
C PHE A 390 14.87 26.19 9.66
N ILE A 391 15.10 27.21 8.81
CA ILE A 391 16.35 27.30 8.04
C ILE A 391 17.08 28.65 8.22
N VAL A 392 18.40 28.59 7.99
CA VAL A 392 19.24 29.75 7.67
C VAL A 392 19.64 29.63 6.21
N ALA A 393 19.51 30.74 5.44
CA ALA A 393 20.00 30.88 4.08
C ALA A 393 20.95 32.12 3.99
N ALA A 394 21.52 32.38 2.82
CA ALA A 394 22.46 33.51 2.66
C ALA A 394 21.82 34.87 3.00
N ASP A 395 20.53 35.02 2.67
CA ASP A 395 19.69 36.19 2.82
C ASP A 395 18.61 36.06 3.91
N HIS A 396 18.61 34.95 4.67
CA HIS A 396 17.53 34.66 5.61
C HIS A 396 18.04 34.08 6.93
N ARG A 397 17.49 34.59 8.01
CA ARG A 397 17.56 34.01 9.36
C ARG A 397 16.16 34.00 9.97
N PRO A 398 15.67 32.86 10.49
CA PRO A 398 14.35 32.81 11.08
C PRO A 398 14.30 33.62 12.37
N ARG A 399 13.13 34.09 12.74
CA ARG A 399 12.88 34.72 14.03
C ARG A 399 12.90 33.66 15.11
N ILE A 400 13.91 33.62 15.97
CA ILE A 400 14.04 32.66 17.08
C ILE A 400 12.78 32.69 17.96
N ALA A 401 12.24 33.86 18.25
CA ALA A 401 11.00 34.02 19.01
C ALA A 401 9.79 33.29 18.40
N LEU A 402 9.72 33.13 17.06
CA LEU A 402 8.68 32.32 16.42
C LEU A 402 8.96 30.84 16.62
N LEU A 403 10.20 30.41 16.48
CA LEU A 403 10.59 29.00 16.63
C LEU A 403 10.37 28.51 18.08
N GLU A 404 10.60 29.37 19.06
CA GLU A 404 10.38 29.09 20.50
C GLU A 404 8.91 29.27 20.93
N SER A 405 8.10 29.95 20.11
CA SER A 405 6.74 30.29 20.46
C SER A 405 5.87 29.02 20.65
N PRO A 406 5.06 28.94 21.74
CA PRO A 406 4.04 27.91 21.89
C PRO A 406 3.05 27.87 20.72
N GLN A 407 2.85 29.00 20.05
CA GLN A 407 1.92 29.17 18.94
C GLN A 407 2.48 28.71 17.60
N LEU A 408 3.75 28.25 17.53
CA LEU A 408 4.36 27.79 16.27
C LEU A 408 3.52 26.69 15.58
N ARG A 409 2.88 25.80 16.35
CA ARG A 409 1.95 24.81 15.80
C ARG A 409 0.80 25.47 15.03
N GLN A 410 0.21 26.52 15.58
CA GLN A 410 -0.93 27.23 14.96
C GLN A 410 -0.56 27.88 13.63
N HIS A 411 0.71 28.28 13.47
CA HIS A 411 1.22 28.84 12.21
C HIS A 411 1.08 27.87 11.03
N PHE A 412 1.07 26.56 11.28
CA PHE A 412 1.00 25.51 10.27
C PHE A 412 -0.38 24.88 10.12
N LEU A 413 -1.27 25.12 11.07
CA LEU A 413 -2.65 24.65 10.94
C LEU A 413 -3.39 25.51 9.90
N PRO A 414 -4.31 24.89 9.12
CA PRO A 414 -5.20 25.66 8.29
C PRO A 414 -5.98 26.64 9.17
N GLY A 415 -6.04 27.90 8.77
CA GLY A 415 -6.87 28.90 9.46
C GLY A 415 -8.31 28.41 9.62
N PRO A 416 -9.10 28.98 10.57
CA PRO A 416 -10.46 28.57 10.78
C PRO A 416 -11.21 28.62 9.44
N ARG A 417 -11.56 27.44 8.92
CA ARG A 417 -12.49 27.37 7.77
C ARG A 417 -13.81 27.88 8.27
N GLN A 418 -14.39 28.83 7.58
CA GLN A 418 -15.81 29.16 7.76
C GLN A 418 -16.56 27.85 7.62
N LEU A 419 -17.13 27.38 8.72
CA LEU A 419 -17.87 26.13 8.76
C LEU A 419 -19.10 26.32 7.86
N GLU A 420 -19.03 25.78 6.64
CA GLU A 420 -20.27 25.38 5.99
C GLU A 420 -20.88 24.31 6.92
N LEU A 421 -22.14 24.56 7.31
CA LEU A 421 -22.90 23.66 8.18
C LEU A 421 -23.15 22.31 7.48
N ASN A 422 -22.13 21.52 7.36
CA ASN A 422 -22.19 20.18 6.79
C ASN A 422 -22.10 19.15 7.92
N PHE A 423 -23.26 18.80 8.47
CA PHE A 423 -23.42 17.92 9.62
C PHE A 423 -22.90 16.47 9.41
N ASN A 424 -22.40 16.13 8.21
CA ASN A 424 -21.94 14.79 7.85
C ASN A 424 -20.48 14.71 7.35
N ALA A 425 -19.68 15.76 7.48
CA ALA A 425 -18.30 15.72 6.99
C ALA A 425 -17.35 15.17 8.07
N LEU A 426 -16.90 13.96 7.89
CA LEU A 426 -15.61 13.50 8.44
C LEU A 426 -14.50 14.44 7.95
N PRO A 427 -13.45 14.75 8.75
CA PRO A 427 -12.34 15.57 8.28
C PRO A 427 -11.73 14.92 7.02
N ALA A 428 -11.98 15.54 5.88
CA ALA A 428 -11.46 15.08 4.61
C ALA A 428 -9.95 15.34 4.58
N ALA A 429 -9.17 14.32 4.23
CA ALA A 429 -7.78 14.49 3.88
C ALA A 429 -7.68 15.50 2.73
N THR A 430 -6.74 16.44 2.83
CA THR A 430 -6.56 17.42 1.76
C THR A 430 -5.96 16.73 0.52
N ALA A 431 -6.21 17.27 -0.67
CA ALA A 431 -5.56 16.79 -1.89
C ALA A 431 -4.01 16.82 -1.76
N ALA A 432 -3.47 17.75 -0.97
CA ALA A 432 -2.05 17.83 -0.66
C ALA A 432 -1.58 16.61 0.18
N ASP A 433 -2.35 16.17 1.20
CA ASP A 433 -2.00 14.99 2.00
C ASP A 433 -1.97 13.72 1.16
N ALA A 434 -2.93 13.57 0.24
CA ALA A 434 -2.98 12.44 -0.69
C ALA A 434 -1.78 12.47 -1.66
N ALA A 435 -1.47 13.62 -2.24
CA ALA A 435 -0.32 13.79 -3.13
C ALA A 435 1.00 13.50 -2.41
N MET A 436 1.17 13.98 -1.17
CA MET A 436 2.35 13.73 -0.35
C MET A 436 2.49 12.26 0.02
N ALA A 437 1.38 11.58 0.38
CA ALA A 437 1.38 10.16 0.68
C ALA A 437 1.77 9.29 -0.55
N LEU A 438 1.42 9.72 -1.75
CA LEU A 438 1.72 9.02 -3.00
C LEU A 438 3.12 9.32 -3.53
N SER A 439 3.55 10.58 -3.48
CA SER A 439 4.82 11.04 -4.05
C SER A 439 6.03 10.91 -3.11
N GLY A 440 5.79 10.79 -1.81
CA GLY A 440 6.84 10.78 -0.79
C GLY A 440 7.59 12.11 -0.63
N GLN A 441 7.03 13.18 -1.12
CA GLN A 441 7.57 14.53 -0.93
C GLN A 441 6.91 15.18 0.30
N ILE A 442 7.59 15.09 1.44
CA ILE A 442 7.13 15.63 2.73
C ILE A 442 7.98 16.82 3.14
#